data_04d38236d398ce5fb62276eb21640c4c
#
_entry.id   04d38236d398ce5fb62276eb21640c4c
#
_cell.length_a   1.000
_cell.length_b   1.000
_cell.length_c   1.000
_cell.angle_alpha   90.00
_cell.angle_beta   90.00
_cell.angle_gamma   90.00
#
_symmetry.space_group_name_H-M   'P 1'
#
loop_
_entity.id
_entity.type
_entity.pdbx_description
1 polymer ?
#
loop_
_entity_poly.entity_id
_entity_poly.type
_entity_poly.pdbx_seq_one_letter_code
_entity_poly.pdbx_strand_id
1 'polypeptide(L)'
;MISVIVIEDDHDGAEVLAECLRIKGIDVLEKGYNGLDAVQLYKKLKPDFVLLDMLMPFYDGFYGLRKILEFDPKAKVIVVSASIAEDEKEKLTNLGASAIVSKPYEMDALIGVLQTINREKENNLKTRPIII
;
A
#
# COMPACT_ATOMS: atom_id res chain seq x y z
N MET A 1 15.27 1.09 8.26
CA MET A 1 14.91 0.84 6.85
C MET A 1 13.41 0.59 6.75
N ILE A 2 12.75 1.28 5.84
CA ILE A 2 11.30 1.10 5.61
C ILE A 2 11.04 -0.27 5.01
N SER A 3 10.15 -1.05 5.62
CA SER A 3 9.75 -2.36 5.12
C SER A 3 8.36 -2.32 4.49
N VAL A 4 8.18 -3.06 3.40
CA VAL A 4 6.90 -3.11 2.68
C VAL A 4 6.58 -4.53 2.23
N ILE A 5 5.29 -4.78 2.02
CA ILE A 5 4.83 -5.89 1.19
C ILE A 5 4.16 -5.31 -0.06
N VAL A 6 4.33 -5.97 -1.18
CA VAL A 6 3.78 -5.53 -2.48
C VAL A 6 2.67 -6.49 -2.88
N ILE A 7 1.47 -5.98 -3.08
CA ILE A 7 0.29 -6.77 -3.43
C ILE A 7 -0.21 -6.34 -4.81
N GLU A 8 0.02 -7.20 -5.79
CA GLU A 8 -0.30 -6.97 -7.20
C GLU A 8 -0.56 -8.31 -7.88
N ASP A 9 -1.68 -8.47 -8.57
CA ASP A 9 -2.04 -9.75 -9.19
C ASP A 9 -1.19 -10.10 -10.41
N ASP A 10 -0.63 -9.10 -11.11
CA ASP A 10 0.33 -9.34 -12.18
C ASP A 10 1.70 -9.66 -11.56
N HIS A 11 2.12 -10.92 -11.70
CA HIS A 11 3.38 -11.39 -11.10
C HIS A 11 4.60 -10.63 -11.62
N ASP A 12 4.65 -10.34 -12.92
CA ASP A 12 5.77 -9.58 -13.49
C ASP A 12 5.77 -8.14 -12.99
N GLY A 13 4.59 -7.53 -12.90
CA GLY A 13 4.45 -6.18 -12.36
C GLY A 13 4.88 -6.10 -10.90
N ALA A 14 4.49 -7.09 -10.09
CA ALA A 14 4.91 -7.17 -8.69
C ALA A 14 6.43 -7.28 -8.56
N GLU A 15 7.07 -8.12 -9.39
CA GLU A 15 8.52 -8.29 -9.38
C GLU A 15 9.24 -7.00 -9.78
N VAL A 16 8.78 -6.33 -10.83
CA VAL A 16 9.38 -5.07 -11.29
C VAL A 16 9.27 -4.00 -10.20
N LEU A 17 8.11 -3.87 -9.58
CA LEU A 17 7.92 -2.89 -8.50
C LEU A 17 8.83 -3.22 -7.31
N ALA A 18 8.90 -4.49 -6.91
CA ALA A 18 9.76 -4.91 -5.81
C ALA A 18 11.22 -4.57 -6.08
N GLU A 19 11.73 -4.84 -7.29
CA GLU A 19 13.10 -4.52 -7.67
C GLU A 19 13.36 -3.01 -7.64
N CYS A 20 12.45 -2.21 -8.20
CA CYS A 20 12.58 -0.75 -8.17
C CYS A 20 12.63 -0.21 -6.74
N LEU A 21 11.79 -0.75 -5.85
CA LEU A 21 11.78 -0.36 -4.44
C LEU A 21 13.10 -0.73 -3.75
N ARG A 22 13.61 -1.93 -4.01
CA ARG A 22 14.89 -2.38 -3.43
C ARG A 22 16.05 -1.49 -3.87
N ILE A 23 16.09 -1.10 -5.14
CA ILE A 23 17.09 -0.18 -5.66
C ILE A 23 17.05 1.16 -4.90
N LYS A 24 15.87 1.60 -4.50
CA LYS A 24 15.69 2.84 -3.73
C LYS A 24 15.89 2.67 -2.21
N GLY A 25 16.33 1.51 -1.77
CA GLY A 25 16.65 1.27 -0.35
C GLY A 25 15.46 0.84 0.50
N ILE A 26 14.37 0.42 -0.12
CA ILE A 26 13.19 -0.09 0.59
C ILE A 26 13.34 -1.60 0.77
N ASP A 27 13.01 -2.09 1.96
CA ASP A 27 13.06 -3.51 2.28
C ASP A 27 11.74 -4.17 1.90
N VAL A 28 11.72 -4.85 0.75
CA VAL A 28 10.53 -5.58 0.28
C VAL A 28 10.54 -6.96 0.92
N LEU A 29 9.66 -7.16 1.90
CA LEU A 29 9.63 -8.39 2.69
C LEU A 29 9.02 -9.56 1.90
N GLU A 30 7.96 -9.28 1.14
CA GLU A 30 7.28 -10.32 0.36
C GLU A 30 6.36 -9.68 -0.68
N LYS A 31 5.94 -10.48 -1.64
CA LYS A 31 4.94 -10.13 -2.65
C LYS A 31 3.72 -11.02 -2.46
N GLY A 32 2.54 -10.45 -2.65
CA GLY A 32 1.28 -11.17 -2.67
C GLY A 32 0.48 -10.78 -3.91
N TYR A 33 -0.57 -11.53 -4.22
CA TYR A 33 -1.22 -11.46 -5.52
C TYR A 33 -2.73 -11.22 -5.46
N ASN A 34 -3.27 -11.07 -4.25
CA ASN A 34 -4.67 -10.71 -4.04
C ASN A 34 -4.87 -10.17 -2.62
N GLY A 35 -6.10 -9.73 -2.33
CA GLY A 35 -6.41 -9.16 -1.01
C GLY A 35 -6.29 -10.15 0.15
N LEU A 36 -6.52 -11.43 -0.08
CA LEU A 36 -6.34 -12.45 0.96
C LEU A 36 -4.85 -12.61 1.31
N ASP A 37 -3.98 -12.68 0.30
CA ASP A 37 -2.53 -12.68 0.51
C ASP A 37 -2.09 -11.47 1.32
N ALA A 38 -2.64 -10.30 1.00
CA ALA A 38 -2.31 -9.06 1.71
C ALA A 38 -2.58 -9.19 3.21
N VAL A 39 -3.74 -9.71 3.58
CA VAL A 39 -4.13 -9.90 4.99
C VAL A 39 -3.21 -10.89 5.69
N GLN A 40 -2.97 -12.04 5.05
CA GLN A 40 -2.13 -13.09 5.63
C GLN A 40 -0.69 -12.64 5.81
N LEU A 41 -0.12 -11.97 4.80
CA LEU A 41 1.24 -11.46 4.85
C LEU A 41 1.39 -10.34 5.88
N TYR A 42 0.39 -9.45 5.97
CA TYR A 42 0.41 -8.39 6.98
C TYR A 42 0.46 -8.97 8.39
N LYS A 43 -0.40 -9.92 8.67
CA LYS A 43 -0.44 -10.56 10.01
C LYS A 43 0.87 -11.25 10.36
N LYS A 44 1.50 -11.89 9.37
CA LYS A 44 2.75 -12.64 9.56
C LYS A 44 3.95 -11.72 9.68
N LEU A 45 4.08 -10.74 8.80
CA LEU A 45 5.30 -9.95 8.63
C LEU A 45 5.25 -8.57 9.27
N LYS A 46 4.07 -8.02 9.47
CA LYS A 46 3.85 -6.68 10.05
C LYS A 46 4.77 -5.63 9.43
N PRO A 47 4.68 -5.42 8.10
CA PRO A 47 5.54 -4.44 7.43
C PRO A 47 5.17 -3.02 7.86
N ASP A 48 6.06 -2.08 7.60
CA ASP A 48 5.77 -0.66 7.82
C ASP A 48 4.65 -0.18 6.89
N PHE A 49 4.63 -0.68 5.64
CA PHE A 49 3.62 -0.31 4.64
C PHE A 49 3.15 -1.51 3.84
N VAL A 50 1.89 -1.42 3.39
CA VAL A 50 1.34 -2.31 2.37
C VAL A 50 1.12 -1.49 1.10
N LEU A 51 1.70 -1.91 -0.01
CA LEU A 51 1.42 -1.34 -1.32
C LEU A 51 0.38 -2.24 -1.98
N LEU A 52 -0.82 -1.72 -2.18
CA LEU A 52 -2.00 -2.54 -2.47
C LEU A 52 -2.71 -2.06 -3.74
N ASP A 53 -2.73 -2.89 -4.77
CA ASP A 53 -3.55 -2.64 -5.96
C ASP A 53 -5.03 -2.89 -5.63
N MET A 54 -5.91 -2.17 -6.31
CA MET A 54 -7.35 -2.31 -6.12
C MET A 54 -7.98 -3.37 -7.01
N LEU A 55 -7.50 -3.48 -8.25
CA LEU A 55 -8.11 -4.36 -9.25
C LEU A 55 -7.42 -5.73 -9.27
N MET A 56 -7.97 -6.66 -8.49
CA MET A 56 -7.48 -8.03 -8.42
C MET A 56 -8.67 -8.99 -8.36
N PRO A 57 -8.58 -10.15 -9.04
CA PRO A 57 -9.70 -11.10 -9.04
C PRO A 57 -9.91 -11.74 -7.66
N PHE A 58 -11.16 -12.08 -7.36
CA PHE A 58 -11.66 -12.74 -6.15
C PHE A 58 -11.56 -11.88 -4.90
N TYR A 59 -10.37 -11.69 -4.37
CA TYR A 59 -10.12 -10.86 -3.19
C TYR A 59 -9.42 -9.59 -3.64
N ASP A 60 -10.18 -8.51 -3.80
CA ASP A 60 -9.67 -7.24 -4.32
C ASP A 60 -8.98 -6.38 -3.25
N GLY A 61 -8.57 -5.18 -3.65
CA GLY A 61 -7.92 -4.25 -2.74
C GLY A 61 -8.82 -3.73 -1.63
N PHE A 62 -10.12 -3.56 -1.88
CA PHE A 62 -11.07 -3.16 -0.83
C PHE A 62 -11.12 -4.22 0.27
N TYR A 63 -11.17 -5.50 -0.10
CA TYR A 63 -11.13 -6.59 0.86
C TYR A 63 -9.86 -6.53 1.70
N GLY A 64 -8.71 -6.41 1.05
CA GLY A 64 -7.41 -6.36 1.74
C GLY A 64 -7.30 -5.18 2.69
N LEU A 65 -7.66 -3.99 2.22
CA LEU A 65 -7.62 -2.77 3.03
C LEU A 65 -8.51 -2.91 4.27
N ARG A 66 -9.76 -3.30 4.07
CA ARG A 66 -10.72 -3.42 5.16
C ARG A 66 -10.25 -4.43 6.20
N LYS A 67 -9.83 -5.61 5.76
CA LYS A 67 -9.41 -6.67 6.67
C LYS A 67 -8.12 -6.36 7.42
N ILE A 68 -7.16 -5.73 6.75
CA ILE A 68 -5.92 -5.30 7.42
C ILE A 68 -6.23 -4.30 8.52
N LEU A 69 -7.08 -3.30 8.23
CA LEU A 69 -7.41 -2.26 9.21
C LEU A 69 -8.32 -2.75 10.33
N GLU A 70 -9.14 -3.77 10.09
CA GLU A 70 -9.87 -4.46 11.16
C GLU A 70 -8.89 -5.16 12.12
N PHE A 71 -7.86 -5.78 11.58
CA PHE A 71 -6.84 -6.46 12.38
C PHE A 71 -5.91 -5.46 13.10
N ASP A 72 -5.48 -4.41 12.40
CA ASP A 72 -4.58 -3.39 12.94
C ASP A 72 -5.01 -2.00 12.45
N PRO A 73 -5.75 -1.24 13.27
CA PRO A 73 -6.21 0.09 12.88
C PRO A 73 -5.09 1.09 12.58
N LYS A 74 -3.86 0.81 13.00
CA LYS A 74 -2.69 1.67 12.75
C LYS A 74 -1.92 1.27 11.51
N ALA A 75 -2.34 0.24 10.78
CA ALA A 75 -1.67 -0.21 9.57
C ALA A 75 -1.61 0.91 8.53
N LYS A 76 -0.47 1.02 7.85
CA LYS A 76 -0.25 2.00 6.79
C LYS A 76 -0.40 1.31 5.44
N VAL A 77 -1.51 1.58 4.78
CA VAL A 77 -1.85 0.98 3.48
C VAL A 77 -1.83 2.07 2.41
N ILE A 78 -1.01 1.86 1.41
CA ILE A 78 -0.90 2.73 0.24
C ILE A 78 -1.63 2.04 -0.91
N VAL A 79 -2.72 2.63 -1.35
CA VAL A 79 -3.48 2.12 -2.50
C VAL A 79 -2.83 2.63 -3.78
N VAL A 80 -2.53 1.73 -4.70
CA VAL A 80 -1.90 2.06 -5.99
C VAL A 80 -2.79 1.51 -7.09
N SER A 81 -3.38 2.38 -7.92
CA SER A 81 -4.33 1.90 -8.92
C SER A 81 -4.37 2.78 -10.17
N ALA A 82 -4.73 2.14 -11.31
CA ALA A 82 -4.72 2.79 -12.61
C ALA A 82 -5.87 3.79 -12.80
N SER A 83 -7.03 3.52 -12.23
CA SER A 83 -8.19 4.37 -12.42
C SER A 83 -9.07 4.32 -11.17
N ILE A 84 -9.11 5.43 -10.46
CA ILE A 84 -9.91 5.55 -9.24
C ILE A 84 -10.83 6.75 -9.39
N ALA A 85 -12.15 6.50 -9.37
CA ALA A 85 -13.15 7.56 -9.40
C ALA A 85 -13.13 8.34 -8.08
N GLU A 86 -13.64 9.58 -8.11
CA GLU A 86 -13.63 10.44 -6.92
C GLU A 86 -14.40 9.84 -5.75
N ASP A 87 -15.53 9.19 -6.01
CA ASP A 87 -16.31 8.51 -4.97
C ASP A 87 -15.55 7.32 -4.38
N GLU A 88 -14.76 6.62 -5.17
CA GLU A 88 -13.92 5.54 -4.69
C GLU A 88 -12.78 6.08 -3.82
N LYS A 89 -12.18 7.21 -4.19
CA LYS A 89 -11.15 7.87 -3.37
C LYS A 89 -11.70 8.23 -2.00
N GLU A 90 -12.90 8.79 -1.96
CA GLU A 90 -13.58 9.12 -0.71
C GLU A 90 -13.82 7.87 0.13
N LYS A 91 -14.30 6.80 -0.49
CA LYS A 91 -14.54 5.52 0.19
C LYS A 91 -13.25 4.94 0.76
N LEU A 92 -12.16 4.95 -0.02
CA LEU A 92 -10.86 4.47 0.44
C LEU A 92 -10.31 5.28 1.61
N THR A 93 -10.46 6.61 1.53
CA THR A 93 -10.06 7.53 2.60
C THR A 93 -10.85 7.23 3.87
N ASN A 94 -12.16 7.06 3.76
CA ASN A 94 -13.03 6.76 4.90
C ASN A 94 -12.72 5.40 5.52
N LEU A 95 -12.27 4.43 4.71
CA LEU A 95 -11.83 3.13 5.22
C LEU A 95 -10.47 3.21 5.94
N GLY A 96 -9.71 4.27 5.72
CA GLY A 96 -8.44 4.47 6.42
C GLY A 96 -7.18 4.27 5.59
N ALA A 97 -7.28 4.32 4.26
CA ALA A 97 -6.09 4.30 3.41
C ALA A 97 -5.16 5.47 3.78
N SER A 98 -3.87 5.19 3.90
CA SER A 98 -2.88 6.21 4.25
C SER A 98 -2.48 7.08 3.07
N ALA A 99 -2.55 6.53 1.87
CA ALA A 99 -2.33 7.26 0.63
C ALA A 99 -3.02 6.56 -0.54
N ILE A 100 -3.30 7.33 -1.58
CA ILE A 100 -3.85 6.85 -2.84
C ILE A 100 -2.93 7.38 -3.94
N VAL A 101 -2.29 6.47 -4.66
CA VAL A 101 -1.34 6.80 -5.72
C VAL A 101 -1.90 6.31 -7.05
N SER A 102 -2.10 7.22 -7.98
CA SER A 102 -2.64 6.90 -9.31
C SER A 102 -1.51 6.46 -10.24
N LYS A 103 -1.76 5.41 -11.01
CA LYS A 103 -0.84 4.96 -12.07
C LYS A 103 -1.11 5.77 -13.35
N PRO A 104 -0.09 6.13 -14.14
CA PRO A 104 1.32 5.93 -13.86
C PRO A 104 1.84 6.94 -12.83
N TYR A 105 2.87 6.56 -12.09
CA TYR A 105 3.50 7.43 -11.10
C TYR A 105 5.03 7.37 -11.25
N GLU A 106 5.70 8.43 -10.81
CA GLU A 106 7.15 8.41 -10.72
C GLU A 106 7.58 7.66 -9.46
N MET A 107 8.62 6.83 -9.56
CA MET A 107 9.09 6.05 -8.41
C MET A 107 9.49 6.97 -7.25
N ASP A 108 10.16 8.09 -7.54
CA ASP A 108 10.56 9.02 -6.49
C ASP A 108 9.36 9.66 -5.78
N ALA A 109 8.24 9.84 -6.48
CA ALA A 109 7.01 10.33 -5.86
C ALA A 109 6.45 9.31 -4.87
N LEU A 110 6.45 8.03 -5.23
CA LEU A 110 6.01 6.95 -4.33
C LEU A 110 6.93 6.87 -3.11
N ILE A 111 8.25 6.89 -3.31
CA ILE A 111 9.22 6.89 -2.22
C ILE A 111 8.99 8.08 -1.29
N GLY A 112 8.73 9.26 -1.85
CA GLY A 112 8.42 10.47 -1.08
C GLY A 112 7.20 10.30 -0.19
N VAL A 113 6.15 9.64 -0.68
CA VAL A 113 4.96 9.31 0.11
C VAL A 113 5.32 8.43 1.31
N LEU A 114 6.07 7.36 1.07
CA LEU A 114 6.49 6.44 2.13
C LEU A 114 7.32 7.16 3.19
N GLN A 115 8.28 7.98 2.76
CA GLN A 115 9.14 8.73 3.67
C GLN A 115 8.35 9.74 4.51
N THR A 116 7.41 10.45 3.89
CA THR A 116 6.58 11.44 4.58
C THR A 116 5.73 10.79 5.65
N ILE A 117 5.03 9.71 5.31
CA ILE A 117 4.18 9.02 6.27
C ILE A 117 5.02 8.38 7.38
N ASN A 118 6.18 7.83 7.03
CA ASN A 118 7.06 7.22 8.03
C ASN A 118 7.56 8.25 9.05
N ARG A 119 7.93 9.46 8.62
CA ARG A 119 8.33 10.54 9.54
C ARG A 119 7.19 10.98 10.43
N GLU A 120 5.99 11.10 9.90
CA GLU A 120 4.81 11.47 10.68
C GLU A 120 4.51 10.42 11.74
N LYS A 121 4.63 9.14 11.38
CA LYS A 121 4.45 8.01 12.29
C LYS A 121 5.49 8.04 13.41
N GLU A 122 6.77 8.28 13.11
CA GLU A 122 7.85 8.36 14.09
C GLU A 122 7.65 9.53 15.06
N ASN A 123 7.11 10.64 14.57
CA ASN A 123 6.84 11.83 15.38
C ASN A 123 5.47 11.78 16.06
N ASN A 124 4.76 10.66 15.94
CA ASN A 124 3.43 10.47 16.52
C ASN A 124 2.43 11.54 16.07
N LEU A 125 2.57 12.01 14.83
CA LEU A 125 1.68 12.99 14.23
C LEU A 125 0.48 12.31 13.61
N LYS A 126 -0.69 12.95 13.70
CA LYS A 126 -1.89 12.49 13.03
C LYS A 126 -1.77 12.77 11.54
N THR A 127 -1.74 11.72 10.72
CA THR A 127 -1.57 11.87 9.28
C THR A 127 -2.91 12.07 8.58
N ARG A 128 -2.87 12.87 7.50
CA ARG A 128 -3.98 12.96 6.54
C ARG A 128 -3.62 12.08 5.35
N PRO A 129 -4.62 11.46 4.68
CA PRO A 129 -4.34 10.70 3.46
C PRO A 129 -3.66 11.55 2.40
N ILE A 130 -2.61 11.01 1.79
CA ILE A 130 -1.93 11.65 0.67
C ILE A 130 -2.51 11.10 -0.63
N ILE A 131 -2.96 11.98 -1.50
CA ILE A 131 -3.55 11.59 -2.78
C ILE A 131 -2.74 12.23 -3.91
N ILE A 132 -2.12 11.39 -4.73
CA ILE A 132 -1.32 11.86 -5.86
C ILE A 132 -1.68 11.17 -7.17
#